data_6c9d4c07319c20516bc7b36973dee9d0
#
_entry.id   6c9d4c07319c20516bc7b36973dee9d0
#
_cell.length_a   1.000
_cell.length_b   1.000
_cell.length_c   1.000
_cell.angle_alpha   90.00
_cell.angle_beta   90.00
_cell.angle_gamma   90.00
#
_symmetry.space_group_name_H-M   'P 1'
#
loop_
_entity.id
_entity.type
_entity.pdbx_description
1 polymer ?
#
loop_
_entity_poly.entity_id
_entity_poly.type
_entity_poly.pdbx_seq_one_letter_code
_entity_poly.pdbx_strand_id
1 'polypeptide(L)'
;MVKRLWFAALLMPAPAAIAAPPVVPTDHKLVIISIDGLDARFFHEADRLHLKIPTLRKLAATGVWADVVGMVPTETWPSHAVIVTGVPPGQNGVLSNEKSGKPGGRYWFENELKVPAIWRAASEKGLRTAAIYWPTTVGAHIDFNCPEYGEGGPEQEIQFDQVAGRCTPGLIDKITTWDNSFIAPLWDDRVCLDVLRYLLSSEKPDLTLVHLAELDAEQHETGAMSVYSRKVLENDDELIGAALLKLPAGTVVAIVSDHGFDSLNYVLRPRVMLKGTGLADMVFVRHGLIGTTSMKAAALLRKSVGVKRSGISREVPIAEVHRLAPDLRGWVAAFDSTSGYIPTEEVNGVAISAGNRKGVHGLWPTHDSSRAVFILSGPGVRRAVLRDISILDEAPTFADILGVNLGKLRGVSLWKRAALP
;
A
#
# COMPACT_ATOMS: atom_id res chain seq x y z
N MET A 1 -58.07 45.34 31.83
CA MET A 1 -56.67 45.74 31.66
C MET A 1 -55.83 44.56 31.42
N VAL A 2 -55.51 44.25 30.15
CA VAL A 2 -54.71 43.09 29.75
C VAL A 2 -53.32 43.60 29.35
N LYS A 3 -52.28 43.26 30.14
CA LYS A 3 -50.87 43.59 29.84
C LYS A 3 -50.34 42.64 28.78
N ARG A 4 -50.01 43.17 27.62
CA ARG A 4 -49.27 42.46 26.57
C ARG A 4 -47.79 42.49 26.94
N LEU A 5 -47.22 41.28 27.15
CA LEU A 5 -45.76 41.07 27.26
C LEU A 5 -45.19 40.91 25.83
N TRP A 6 -44.27 41.77 25.47
CA TRP A 6 -43.46 41.66 24.26
C TRP A 6 -42.22 40.76 24.57
N PHE A 7 -42.11 39.62 23.88
CA PHE A 7 -40.87 38.85 23.86
C PHE A 7 -39.99 39.39 22.75
N ALA A 8 -38.84 39.97 23.11
CA ALA A 8 -37.78 40.31 22.16
C ALA A 8 -36.97 39.05 21.88
N ALA A 9 -37.04 38.54 20.67
CA ALA A 9 -36.17 37.43 20.21
C ALA A 9 -34.78 38.02 19.92
N LEU A 10 -33.78 37.62 20.70
CA LEU A 10 -32.37 37.85 20.37
C LEU A 10 -31.98 36.97 19.19
N LEU A 11 -31.77 37.55 18.02
CA LEU A 11 -31.10 36.90 16.90
C LEU A 11 -29.60 36.79 17.21
N MET A 12 -29.12 35.57 17.51
CA MET A 12 -27.68 35.28 17.53
C MET A 12 -27.15 35.28 16.10
N PRO A 13 -26.01 35.92 15.80
CA PRO A 13 -25.40 35.84 14.49
C PRO A 13 -24.89 34.41 14.26
N ALA A 14 -25.16 33.83 13.08
CA ALA A 14 -24.64 32.56 12.64
C ALA A 14 -23.09 32.60 12.61
N PRO A 15 -22.40 31.55 13.03
CA PRO A 15 -20.95 31.52 12.95
C PRO A 15 -20.52 31.66 11.49
N ALA A 16 -19.61 32.60 11.23
CA ALA A 16 -19.01 32.79 9.92
C ALA A 16 -18.30 31.50 9.50
N ALA A 17 -18.66 30.97 8.36
CA ALA A 17 -17.93 29.83 7.74
C ALA A 17 -16.49 30.30 7.49
N ILE A 18 -15.54 29.67 8.16
CA ILE A 18 -14.12 29.86 7.87
C ILE A 18 -13.90 29.30 6.47
N ALA A 19 -13.69 30.17 5.49
CA ALA A 19 -13.33 29.81 4.16
C ALA A 19 -12.01 28.98 4.21
N ALA A 20 -11.98 27.85 3.55
CA ALA A 20 -10.73 27.09 3.39
C ALA A 20 -9.68 28.01 2.77
N PRO A 21 -8.42 27.97 3.22
CA PRO A 21 -7.36 28.80 2.65
C PRO A 21 -7.27 28.53 1.14
N PRO A 22 -6.98 29.56 0.33
CA PRO A 22 -6.87 29.39 -1.11
C PRO A 22 -5.77 28.36 -1.41
N VAL A 23 -6.08 27.37 -2.24
CA VAL A 23 -5.10 26.42 -2.79
C VAL A 23 -4.14 27.24 -3.63
N VAL A 24 -2.89 27.39 -3.18
CA VAL A 24 -1.83 27.99 -3.98
C VAL A 24 -1.58 27.04 -5.15
N PRO A 25 -1.63 27.51 -6.42
CA PRO A 25 -1.28 26.66 -7.56
C PRO A 25 0.14 26.17 -7.37
N THR A 26 0.32 24.86 -7.25
CA THR A 26 1.65 24.25 -7.20
C THR A 26 1.99 23.85 -8.64
N ASP A 27 3.08 24.38 -9.18
CA ASP A 27 3.63 23.99 -10.49
C ASP A 27 4.43 22.67 -10.38
N HIS A 28 4.18 21.88 -9.34
CA HIS A 28 4.88 20.61 -9.12
C HIS A 28 4.27 19.49 -9.94
N LYS A 29 5.15 18.72 -10.58
CA LYS A 29 4.84 17.40 -11.14
C LYS A 29 5.10 16.34 -10.07
N LEU A 30 4.40 15.21 -10.16
CA LEU A 30 4.54 14.11 -9.21
C LEU A 30 4.74 12.78 -9.94
N VAL A 31 5.80 12.07 -9.60
CA VAL A 31 6.03 10.69 -9.99
C VAL A 31 5.93 9.82 -8.75
N ILE A 32 5.03 8.85 -8.76
CA ILE A 32 4.84 7.86 -7.70
C ILE A 32 5.28 6.51 -8.24
N ILE A 33 6.30 5.92 -7.65
CA ILE A 33 6.78 4.57 -7.96
C ILE A 33 6.46 3.70 -6.76
N SER A 34 5.56 2.75 -6.93
CA SER A 34 5.27 1.71 -5.96
C SER A 34 6.19 0.52 -6.24
N ILE A 35 6.92 0.08 -5.23
CA ILE A 35 7.68 -1.17 -5.24
C ILE A 35 6.93 -2.14 -4.33
N ASP A 36 6.23 -3.11 -4.94
CA ASP A 36 5.39 -4.07 -4.23
C ASP A 36 6.21 -4.89 -3.23
N GLY A 37 5.71 -5.00 -2.01
CA GLY A 37 6.37 -5.74 -0.95
C GLY A 37 7.70 -5.16 -0.45
N LEU A 38 7.99 -3.86 -0.71
CA LEU A 38 9.19 -3.20 -0.19
C LEU A 38 9.07 -2.95 1.31
N ASP A 39 9.57 -3.90 2.07
CA ASP A 39 9.62 -3.89 3.53
C ASP A 39 10.60 -2.83 4.06
N ALA A 40 10.19 -2.09 5.09
CA ALA A 40 11.03 -1.08 5.73
C ALA A 40 12.36 -1.62 6.26
N ARG A 41 12.43 -2.92 6.58
CA ARG A 41 13.67 -3.58 7.02
C ARG A 41 14.77 -3.57 5.95
N PHE A 42 14.45 -3.48 4.66
CA PHE A 42 15.47 -3.29 3.62
C PHE A 42 16.29 -2.01 3.84
N PHE A 43 15.67 -0.94 4.37
CA PHE A 43 16.37 0.28 4.73
C PHE A 43 17.07 0.20 6.08
N HIS A 44 16.40 -0.34 7.10
CA HIS A 44 16.96 -0.47 8.44
C HIS A 44 18.20 -1.38 8.48
N GLU A 45 18.21 -2.41 7.64
CA GLU A 45 19.26 -3.43 7.61
C GLU A 45 20.19 -3.30 6.39
N ALA A 46 20.05 -2.25 5.59
CA ALA A 46 20.77 -2.08 4.33
C ALA A 46 22.29 -2.25 4.47
N ASP A 47 22.87 -1.64 5.50
CA ASP A 47 24.33 -1.73 5.75
C ASP A 47 24.74 -3.14 6.20
N ARG A 48 23.96 -3.78 7.07
CA ARG A 48 24.19 -5.16 7.52
C ARG A 48 24.10 -6.18 6.37
N LEU A 49 23.18 -5.94 5.45
CA LEU A 49 22.93 -6.80 4.29
C LEU A 49 23.86 -6.46 3.10
N HIS A 50 24.70 -5.41 3.21
CA HIS A 50 25.49 -4.88 2.10
C HIS A 50 24.65 -4.59 0.85
N LEU A 51 23.42 -4.11 1.05
CA LEU A 51 22.44 -3.88 0.00
C LEU A 51 22.83 -2.67 -0.86
N LYS A 52 22.88 -2.85 -2.17
CA LYS A 52 23.29 -1.82 -3.13
C LYS A 52 22.07 -1.10 -3.71
N ILE A 53 21.52 -0.16 -2.95
CA ILE A 53 20.37 0.68 -3.33
C ILE A 53 20.73 2.18 -3.24
N PRO A 54 21.74 2.66 -3.97
CA PRO A 54 22.22 4.04 -3.85
C PRO A 54 21.17 5.07 -4.25
N THR A 55 20.31 4.79 -5.24
CA THR A 55 19.25 5.69 -5.70
C THR A 55 18.21 5.91 -4.61
N LEU A 56 17.62 4.84 -4.08
CA LEU A 56 16.63 4.90 -3.01
C LEU A 56 17.20 5.55 -1.74
N ARG A 57 18.42 5.19 -1.36
CA ARG A 57 19.10 5.81 -0.22
C ARG A 57 19.36 7.30 -0.43
N LYS A 58 19.71 7.74 -1.64
CA LYS A 58 19.87 9.16 -1.97
C LYS A 58 18.55 9.91 -1.84
N LEU A 59 17.46 9.38 -2.40
CA LEU A 59 16.12 9.97 -2.27
C LEU A 59 15.73 10.11 -0.80
N ALA A 60 15.88 9.05 -0.01
CA ALA A 60 15.61 9.05 1.44
C ALA A 60 16.50 10.06 2.20
N ALA A 61 17.76 10.19 1.84
CA ALA A 61 18.71 11.10 2.51
C ALA A 61 18.45 12.57 2.18
N THR A 62 17.87 12.90 1.03
CA THR A 62 17.59 14.27 0.57
C THR A 62 16.15 14.73 0.81
N GLY A 63 15.25 13.83 1.21
CA GLY A 63 13.84 14.08 1.38
C GLY A 63 13.26 13.54 2.69
N VAL A 64 11.99 13.21 2.66
CA VAL A 64 11.29 12.51 3.75
C VAL A 64 11.45 11.01 3.53
N TRP A 65 11.76 10.28 4.58
CA TRP A 65 11.69 8.82 4.64
C TRP A 65 10.91 8.39 5.87
N ALA A 66 10.03 7.39 5.71
CA ALA A 66 9.19 6.88 6.78
C ALA A 66 8.92 5.38 6.68
N ASP A 67 8.77 4.73 7.85
CA ASP A 67 8.09 3.45 7.96
C ASP A 67 6.57 3.69 7.85
N VAL A 68 5.88 2.86 7.09
CA VAL A 68 4.43 2.97 6.86
C VAL A 68 3.67 1.86 7.56
N VAL A 69 2.65 2.23 8.30
CA VAL A 69 1.65 1.31 8.85
C VAL A 69 0.49 1.20 7.85
N GLY A 70 0.33 0.01 7.28
CA GLY A 70 -0.73 -0.29 6.32
C GLY A 70 -2.14 -0.29 6.92
N MET A 71 -3.10 -0.70 6.10
CA MET A 71 -4.50 -0.93 6.49
C MET A 71 -4.82 -2.43 6.41
N VAL A 72 -5.88 -2.83 7.05
CA VAL A 72 -6.41 -4.20 6.95
C VAL A 72 -7.34 -4.31 5.73
N PRO A 73 -7.13 -5.30 4.84
CA PRO A 73 -5.99 -6.22 4.79
C PRO A 73 -4.73 -5.56 4.23
N THR A 74 -3.54 -6.01 4.65
CA THR A 74 -2.23 -5.58 4.13
C THR A 74 -1.90 -6.40 2.88
N GLU A 75 -2.63 -6.11 1.81
CA GLU A 75 -2.58 -6.81 0.53
C GLU A 75 -2.45 -5.80 -0.61
N THR A 76 -1.95 -6.22 -1.77
CA THR A 76 -1.61 -5.39 -2.93
C THR A 76 -2.75 -4.47 -3.38
N TRP A 77 -3.89 -5.05 -3.85
CA TRP A 77 -5.00 -4.25 -4.38
C TRP A 77 -5.63 -3.30 -3.37
N PRO A 78 -5.98 -3.75 -2.14
CA PRO A 78 -6.50 -2.86 -1.10
C PRO A 78 -5.55 -1.72 -0.76
N SER A 79 -4.26 -2.00 -0.61
CA SER A 79 -3.25 -1.01 -0.24
C SER A 79 -3.04 0.02 -1.35
N HIS A 80 -2.89 -0.41 -2.61
CA HIS A 80 -2.77 0.51 -3.75
C HIS A 80 -4.02 1.40 -3.91
N ALA A 81 -5.22 0.85 -3.66
CA ALA A 81 -6.44 1.64 -3.64
C ALA A 81 -6.43 2.69 -2.52
N VAL A 82 -5.88 2.37 -1.33
CA VAL A 82 -5.71 3.33 -0.22
C VAL A 82 -4.71 4.42 -0.58
N ILE A 83 -3.55 4.08 -1.14
CA ILE A 83 -2.48 5.00 -1.57
C ILE A 83 -3.03 6.11 -2.48
N VAL A 84 -3.98 5.80 -3.35
CA VAL A 84 -4.50 6.75 -4.35
C VAL A 84 -5.84 7.40 -3.98
N THR A 85 -6.56 6.85 -3.00
CA THR A 85 -7.87 7.39 -2.57
C THR A 85 -7.84 8.03 -1.18
N GLY A 86 -6.91 7.64 -0.31
CA GLY A 86 -6.79 8.13 1.07
C GLY A 86 -7.90 7.63 2.01
N VAL A 87 -8.67 6.61 1.61
CA VAL A 87 -9.73 6.04 2.45
C VAL A 87 -9.58 4.52 2.60
N PRO A 88 -10.04 3.95 3.73
CA PRO A 88 -9.92 2.51 3.98
C PRO A 88 -10.63 1.64 2.94
N PRO A 89 -10.24 0.35 2.80
CA PRO A 89 -10.82 -0.63 1.88
C PRO A 89 -12.35 -0.70 1.92
N GLY A 90 -12.96 -0.66 3.10
CA GLY A 90 -14.42 -0.66 3.26
C GLY A 90 -15.12 0.58 2.68
N GLN A 91 -14.38 1.68 2.43
CA GLN A 91 -14.90 2.92 1.82
C GLN A 91 -14.54 3.00 0.33
N ASN A 92 -13.33 2.60 -0.07
CA ASN A 92 -12.93 2.64 -1.48
C ASN A 92 -13.49 1.46 -2.30
N GLY A 93 -13.90 0.36 -1.65
CA GLY A 93 -14.55 -0.78 -2.29
C GLY A 93 -13.64 -1.95 -2.67
N VAL A 94 -12.31 -1.78 -2.60
CA VAL A 94 -11.33 -2.84 -2.87
C VAL A 94 -11.01 -3.54 -1.56
N LEU A 95 -11.56 -4.73 -1.35
CA LEU A 95 -11.60 -5.37 -0.03
C LEU A 95 -10.52 -6.44 0.18
N SER A 96 -9.95 -6.98 -0.90
CA SER A 96 -8.95 -8.04 -0.90
C SER A 96 -8.28 -8.11 -2.27
N ASN A 97 -7.21 -8.91 -2.41
CA ASN A 97 -6.62 -9.18 -3.71
C ASN A 97 -7.59 -9.89 -4.66
N GLU A 98 -8.46 -10.74 -4.13
CA GLU A 98 -9.47 -11.46 -4.91
C GLU A 98 -10.89 -11.06 -4.51
N LYS A 99 -11.78 -11.00 -5.51
CA LYS A 99 -13.21 -10.75 -5.27
C LYS A 99 -13.88 -11.96 -4.63
N SER A 100 -14.59 -11.75 -3.55
CA SER A 100 -15.37 -12.79 -2.90
C SER A 100 -16.31 -13.49 -3.88
N GLY A 101 -16.27 -14.81 -3.90
CA GLY A 101 -17.11 -15.65 -4.77
C GLY A 101 -16.72 -15.69 -6.24
N LYS A 102 -15.57 -15.12 -6.61
CA LYS A 102 -15.00 -15.18 -7.96
C LYS A 102 -13.53 -15.59 -7.91
N PRO A 103 -13.18 -16.87 -7.82
CA PRO A 103 -11.79 -17.31 -7.85
C PRO A 103 -11.04 -16.73 -9.04
N GLY A 104 -9.88 -16.12 -8.80
CA GLY A 104 -9.08 -15.41 -9.81
C GLY A 104 -9.67 -14.06 -10.29
N GLY A 105 -10.84 -13.66 -9.80
CA GLY A 105 -11.41 -12.35 -10.10
C GLY A 105 -10.75 -11.26 -9.26
N ARG A 106 -10.11 -10.30 -9.91
CA ARG A 106 -9.48 -9.15 -9.24
C ARG A 106 -10.21 -7.84 -9.52
N TYR A 107 -9.83 -6.78 -8.83
CA TYR A 107 -10.41 -5.43 -8.99
C TYR A 107 -9.67 -4.68 -10.10
N TRP A 108 -9.82 -5.14 -11.36
CA TRP A 108 -9.12 -4.55 -12.51
C TRP A 108 -9.61 -3.16 -12.91
N PHE A 109 -10.93 -2.90 -12.75
CA PHE A 109 -11.60 -1.77 -13.37
C PHE A 109 -11.74 -0.58 -12.41
N GLU A 110 -11.49 0.63 -12.92
CA GLU A 110 -11.60 1.88 -12.16
C GLU A 110 -12.99 2.12 -11.58
N ASN A 111 -14.05 1.69 -12.28
CA ASN A 111 -15.43 1.82 -11.82
C ASN A 111 -15.77 0.94 -10.59
N GLU A 112 -14.86 0.10 -10.15
CA GLU A 112 -14.98 -0.68 -8.92
C GLU A 112 -14.59 0.14 -7.67
N LEU A 113 -13.85 1.25 -7.87
CA LEU A 113 -13.62 2.23 -6.82
C LEU A 113 -14.91 3.00 -6.53
N LYS A 114 -15.29 3.05 -5.25
CA LYS A 114 -16.48 3.76 -4.77
C LYS A 114 -16.25 5.24 -4.49
N VAL A 115 -15.00 5.68 -4.56
CA VAL A 115 -14.57 7.06 -4.33
C VAL A 115 -13.57 7.48 -5.41
N PRO A 116 -13.44 8.78 -5.69
CA PRO A 116 -12.44 9.26 -6.66
C PRO A 116 -11.02 8.92 -6.22
N ALA A 117 -10.18 8.47 -7.17
CA ALA A 117 -8.75 8.35 -7.00
C ALA A 117 -8.03 9.62 -7.46
N ILE A 118 -6.74 9.73 -7.10
CA ILE A 118 -5.89 10.90 -7.37
C ILE A 118 -5.84 11.27 -8.87
N TRP A 119 -5.81 10.29 -9.77
CA TRP A 119 -5.80 10.53 -11.21
C TRP A 119 -7.07 11.21 -11.71
N ARG A 120 -8.24 10.87 -11.15
CA ARG A 120 -9.49 11.52 -11.50
C ARG A 120 -9.48 12.99 -11.07
N ALA A 121 -9.09 13.28 -9.83
CA ALA A 121 -8.97 14.65 -9.34
C ALA A 121 -7.92 15.46 -10.14
N ALA A 122 -6.83 14.83 -10.55
CA ALA A 122 -5.81 15.45 -11.41
C ALA A 122 -6.36 15.76 -12.81
N SER A 123 -7.03 14.80 -13.45
CA SER A 123 -7.65 14.99 -14.77
C SER A 123 -8.75 16.06 -14.75
N GLU A 124 -9.61 16.09 -13.71
CA GLU A 124 -10.64 17.14 -13.55
C GLU A 124 -10.02 18.54 -13.39
N LYS A 125 -8.80 18.64 -12.86
CA LYS A 125 -8.02 19.89 -12.79
C LYS A 125 -7.36 20.25 -14.12
N GLY A 126 -7.40 19.37 -15.14
CA GLY A 126 -6.73 19.54 -16.43
C GLY A 126 -5.25 19.16 -16.42
N LEU A 127 -4.79 18.41 -15.41
CA LEU A 127 -3.43 17.89 -15.36
C LEU A 127 -3.31 16.65 -16.25
N ARG A 128 -2.19 16.52 -16.96
CA ARG A 128 -1.88 15.33 -17.75
C ARG A 128 -1.46 14.19 -16.84
N THR A 129 -2.04 13.02 -17.06
CA THR A 129 -1.92 11.87 -16.17
C THR A 129 -1.34 10.65 -16.88
N ALA A 130 -0.56 9.85 -16.16
CA ALA A 130 -0.04 8.58 -16.64
C ALA A 130 -0.13 7.49 -15.54
N ALA A 131 -0.37 6.25 -15.96
CA ALA A 131 -0.28 5.07 -15.08
C ALA A 131 0.32 3.89 -15.84
N ILE A 132 1.28 3.22 -15.21
CA ILE A 132 2.00 2.08 -15.77
C ILE A 132 1.85 0.92 -14.79
N TYR A 133 1.18 -0.14 -15.23
CA TYR A 133 0.93 -1.35 -14.46
C TYR A 133 0.28 -1.10 -13.08
N TRP A 134 -0.41 0.05 -12.91
CA TRP A 134 -1.06 0.38 -11.64
C TRP A 134 -2.38 -0.37 -11.49
N PRO A 135 -2.64 -1.02 -10.33
CA PRO A 135 -3.89 -1.74 -10.07
C PRO A 135 -5.14 -0.87 -10.20
N THR A 136 -6.25 -1.48 -10.60
CA THR A 136 -7.59 -0.84 -10.62
C THR A 136 -7.66 0.38 -11.57
N THR A 137 -6.89 0.39 -12.66
CA THR A 137 -6.89 1.50 -13.63
C THR A 137 -7.47 1.16 -15.00
N VAL A 138 -7.99 -0.07 -15.20
CA VAL A 138 -8.66 -0.42 -16.46
C VAL A 138 -9.89 0.48 -16.65
N GLY A 139 -9.92 1.21 -17.79
CA GLY A 139 -11.01 2.14 -18.11
C GLY A 139 -10.97 3.46 -17.35
N ALA A 140 -9.91 3.74 -16.58
CA ALA A 140 -9.71 5.02 -15.92
C ALA A 140 -9.47 6.14 -16.95
N HIS A 141 -9.95 7.34 -16.64
CA HIS A 141 -9.67 8.54 -17.44
C HIS A 141 -8.25 9.05 -17.13
N ILE A 142 -7.27 8.38 -17.73
CA ILE A 142 -5.84 8.66 -17.63
C ILE A 142 -5.30 8.81 -19.05
N ASP A 143 -4.52 9.89 -19.33
CA ASP A 143 -4.06 10.20 -20.70
C ASP A 143 -3.13 9.12 -21.27
N PHE A 144 -2.26 8.57 -20.44
CA PHE A 144 -1.29 7.53 -20.81
C PHE A 144 -1.41 6.36 -19.82
N ASN A 145 -2.31 5.44 -20.10
CA ASN A 145 -2.59 4.31 -19.21
C ASN A 145 -2.17 3.00 -19.87
N CYS A 146 -1.35 2.22 -19.18
CA CYS A 146 -1.16 0.78 -19.41
C CYS A 146 -1.42 0.07 -18.09
N PRO A 147 -2.66 -0.38 -17.84
CA PRO A 147 -3.09 -0.89 -16.54
C PRO A 147 -2.52 -2.27 -16.23
N GLU A 148 -2.46 -2.62 -14.97
CA GLU A 148 -2.35 -4.02 -14.57
C GLU A 148 -3.64 -4.74 -14.95
N TYR A 149 -3.52 -5.82 -15.73
CA TYR A 149 -4.66 -6.60 -16.18
C TYR A 149 -4.26 -8.03 -16.56
N GLY A 150 -5.09 -9.02 -16.19
CA GLY A 150 -4.95 -10.41 -16.59
C GLY A 150 -6.24 -11.19 -16.40
N GLU A 151 -6.71 -11.89 -17.43
CA GLU A 151 -7.84 -12.81 -17.33
C GLU A 151 -7.33 -14.23 -17.10
N GLY A 152 -7.97 -14.98 -16.21
CA GLY A 152 -7.75 -16.41 -16.07
C GLY A 152 -7.30 -16.89 -14.69
N GLY A 153 -7.12 -16.00 -13.74
CA GLY A 153 -6.78 -16.36 -12.35
C GLY A 153 -5.30 -16.44 -12.04
N PRO A 154 -4.94 -16.75 -10.78
CA PRO A 154 -3.59 -16.59 -10.25
C PRO A 154 -2.54 -17.53 -10.85
N GLU A 155 -2.95 -18.59 -11.58
CA GLU A 155 -2.04 -19.56 -12.19
C GLU A 155 -1.84 -19.36 -13.70
N GLN A 156 -2.51 -18.36 -14.31
CA GLN A 156 -2.35 -18.10 -15.74
C GLN A 156 -1.41 -16.91 -15.95
N GLU A 157 -0.41 -17.12 -16.80
CA GLU A 157 0.47 -16.05 -17.25
C GLU A 157 -0.34 -14.89 -17.85
N ILE A 158 -0.08 -13.69 -17.37
CA ILE A 158 -0.64 -12.46 -17.94
C ILE A 158 -0.16 -12.39 -19.40
N GLN A 159 -1.12 -12.34 -20.32
CA GLN A 159 -0.80 -12.30 -21.75
C GLN A 159 -0.53 -10.85 -22.16
N PHE A 160 0.58 -10.59 -22.82
CA PHE A 160 0.91 -9.26 -23.32
C PHE A 160 -0.24 -8.60 -24.10
N ASP A 161 -0.87 -9.35 -25.00
CA ASP A 161 -1.98 -8.85 -25.81
C ASP A 161 -3.18 -8.39 -24.97
N GLN A 162 -3.41 -9.00 -23.81
CA GLN A 162 -4.48 -8.58 -22.90
C GLN A 162 -4.18 -7.21 -22.29
N VAL A 163 -2.96 -6.99 -21.83
CA VAL A 163 -2.53 -5.69 -21.27
C VAL A 163 -2.44 -4.63 -22.36
N ALA A 164 -1.80 -4.94 -23.48
CA ALA A 164 -1.65 -4.02 -24.61
C ALA A 164 -3.00 -3.55 -25.15
N GLY A 165 -3.99 -4.44 -25.23
CA GLY A 165 -5.36 -4.12 -25.63
C GLY A 165 -6.12 -3.24 -24.62
N ARG A 166 -5.58 -3.01 -23.42
CA ARG A 166 -6.13 -2.11 -22.39
C ARG A 166 -5.34 -0.82 -22.24
N CYS A 167 -4.17 -0.73 -22.86
CA CYS A 167 -3.41 0.51 -22.89
C CYS A 167 -4.14 1.61 -23.67
N THR A 168 -3.81 2.86 -23.38
CA THR A 168 -4.26 4.00 -24.18
C THR A 168 -3.93 3.77 -25.66
N PRO A 169 -4.90 3.91 -26.58
CA PRO A 169 -4.69 3.65 -28.00
C PRO A 169 -3.48 4.40 -28.58
N GLY A 170 -2.60 3.67 -29.26
CA GLY A 170 -1.39 4.20 -29.87
C GLY A 170 -0.22 4.46 -28.90
N LEU A 171 -0.37 4.22 -27.59
CA LEU A 171 0.72 4.42 -26.63
C LEU A 171 1.86 3.42 -26.86
N ILE A 172 1.54 2.16 -27.08
CA ILE A 172 2.54 1.12 -27.36
C ILE A 172 3.31 1.43 -28.64
N ASP A 173 2.62 1.89 -29.71
CA ASP A 173 3.25 2.28 -30.98
C ASP A 173 4.23 3.45 -30.78
N LYS A 174 3.86 4.43 -29.98
CA LYS A 174 4.74 5.57 -29.64
C LYS A 174 5.99 5.10 -28.89
N ILE A 175 5.84 4.21 -27.90
CA ILE A 175 6.96 3.67 -27.13
C ILE A 175 7.90 2.86 -28.03
N THR A 176 7.34 1.97 -28.87
CA THR A 176 8.10 1.16 -29.82
C THR A 176 8.82 2.03 -30.85
N THR A 177 8.21 3.15 -31.28
CA THR A 177 8.87 4.10 -32.16
C THR A 177 10.00 4.87 -31.50
N TRP A 178 9.85 5.18 -30.20
CA TRP A 178 10.87 5.86 -29.39
C TRP A 178 12.07 4.94 -29.09
N ASP A 179 11.79 3.68 -28.79
CA ASP A 179 12.80 2.63 -28.59
C ASP A 179 12.38 1.38 -29.37
N ASN A 180 13.04 1.14 -30.50
CA ASN A 180 12.77 -0.03 -31.37
C ASN A 180 13.25 -1.37 -30.76
N SER A 181 13.98 -1.32 -29.66
CA SER A 181 14.33 -2.52 -28.85
C SER A 181 13.28 -2.83 -27.78
N PHE A 182 12.25 -1.99 -27.65
CA PHE A 182 11.18 -2.21 -26.69
C PHE A 182 10.44 -3.51 -27.00
N ILE A 183 10.59 -4.48 -26.08
CA ILE A 183 9.91 -5.78 -26.13
C ILE A 183 9.13 -5.89 -24.83
N ALA A 184 7.81 -5.76 -24.91
CA ALA A 184 7.00 -5.98 -23.73
C ALA A 184 7.05 -7.46 -23.27
N PRO A 185 7.01 -7.72 -21.98
CA PRO A 185 5.77 -7.66 -21.22
C PRO A 185 5.77 -6.55 -20.15
N LEU A 186 4.61 -5.91 -19.93
CA LEU A 186 4.43 -4.81 -18.97
C LEU A 186 4.42 -5.26 -17.48
N TRP A 187 4.56 -6.55 -17.17
CA TRP A 187 4.77 -7.05 -15.82
C TRP A 187 6.24 -7.19 -15.44
N ASP A 188 7.14 -6.91 -16.35
CA ASP A 188 8.58 -6.83 -16.12
C ASP A 188 8.89 -5.40 -15.64
N ASP A 189 9.49 -5.26 -14.47
CA ASP A 189 9.78 -3.96 -13.85
C ASP A 189 10.70 -3.11 -14.71
N ARG A 190 11.63 -3.72 -15.44
CA ARG A 190 12.46 -3.03 -16.43
C ARG A 190 11.62 -2.39 -17.53
N VAL A 191 10.63 -3.13 -18.03
CA VAL A 191 9.73 -2.62 -19.08
C VAL A 191 8.89 -1.47 -18.56
N CYS A 192 8.34 -1.57 -17.34
CA CYS A 192 7.63 -0.48 -16.67
C CYS A 192 8.51 0.78 -16.55
N LEU A 193 9.77 0.62 -16.19
CA LEU A 193 10.72 1.73 -16.03
C LEU A 193 11.20 2.29 -17.39
N ASP A 194 11.24 1.51 -18.45
CA ASP A 194 11.49 2.01 -19.82
C ASP A 194 10.30 2.82 -20.32
N VAL A 195 9.05 2.39 -20.06
CA VAL A 195 7.85 3.21 -20.33
C VAL A 195 7.88 4.50 -19.52
N LEU A 196 8.28 4.46 -18.24
CA LEU A 196 8.47 5.67 -17.43
C LEU A 196 9.48 6.62 -18.07
N ARG A 197 10.62 6.12 -18.54
CA ARG A 197 11.65 6.93 -19.25
C ARG A 197 11.08 7.62 -20.49
N TYR A 198 10.30 6.90 -21.31
CA TYR A 198 9.59 7.47 -22.43
C TYR A 198 8.66 8.60 -21.99
N LEU A 199 7.79 8.35 -21.02
CA LEU A 199 6.82 9.34 -20.54
C LEU A 199 7.51 10.60 -20.00
N LEU A 200 8.55 10.47 -19.17
CA LEU A 200 9.26 11.59 -18.59
C LEU A 200 10.02 12.43 -19.63
N SER A 201 10.55 11.78 -20.68
CA SER A 201 11.32 12.48 -21.73
C SER A 201 10.42 13.13 -22.77
N SER A 202 9.36 12.46 -23.21
CA SER A 202 8.58 12.81 -24.38
C SER A 202 7.23 13.45 -24.05
N GLU A 203 6.45 12.83 -23.18
CA GLU A 203 5.07 13.24 -22.86
C GLU A 203 4.98 14.18 -21.67
N LYS A 204 5.85 14.04 -20.68
CA LYS A 204 6.01 14.90 -19.49
C LYS A 204 4.70 15.12 -18.72
N PRO A 205 3.98 14.05 -18.31
CA PRO A 205 2.75 14.18 -17.55
C PRO A 205 2.98 14.93 -16.22
N ASP A 206 1.91 15.44 -15.63
CA ASP A 206 1.95 16.14 -14.33
C ASP A 206 1.84 15.16 -13.17
N LEU A 207 1.10 14.04 -13.37
CA LEU A 207 1.03 12.91 -12.46
C LEU A 207 1.43 11.63 -13.20
N THR A 208 2.39 10.89 -12.66
CA THR A 208 2.75 9.56 -13.15
C THR A 208 2.73 8.55 -12.01
N LEU A 209 2.07 7.43 -12.22
CA LEU A 209 2.01 6.29 -11.31
C LEU A 209 2.70 5.10 -11.98
N VAL A 210 3.57 4.41 -11.25
CA VAL A 210 4.25 3.19 -11.72
C VAL A 210 4.18 2.15 -10.62
N HIS A 211 3.82 0.91 -10.97
CA HIS A 211 3.85 -0.23 -10.07
C HIS A 211 4.90 -1.24 -10.56
N LEU A 212 5.81 -1.62 -9.66
CA LEU A 212 6.86 -2.60 -9.85
C LEU A 212 6.52 -3.81 -8.98
N ALA A 213 6.41 -4.99 -9.58
CA ALA A 213 5.85 -6.19 -8.92
C ALA A 213 6.84 -7.35 -8.72
N GLU A 214 8.05 -7.28 -9.31
CA GLU A 214 8.99 -8.40 -9.27
C GLU A 214 9.54 -8.68 -7.86
N LEU A 215 9.71 -7.64 -7.03
CA LEU A 215 10.21 -7.83 -5.66
C LEU A 215 9.25 -8.66 -4.82
N ASP A 216 7.93 -8.40 -4.90
CA ASP A 216 6.89 -9.18 -4.23
C ASP A 216 6.90 -10.63 -4.73
N ALA A 217 6.85 -10.82 -6.05
CA ALA A 217 6.85 -12.13 -6.68
C ALA A 217 8.07 -12.97 -6.25
N GLU A 218 9.27 -12.39 -6.26
CA GLU A 218 10.49 -13.07 -5.84
C GLU A 218 10.47 -13.41 -4.33
N GLN A 219 9.94 -12.51 -3.49
CA GLN A 219 9.81 -12.78 -2.07
C GLN A 219 8.83 -13.92 -1.78
N HIS A 220 7.74 -14.04 -2.53
CA HIS A 220 6.84 -15.19 -2.43
C HIS A 220 7.55 -16.51 -2.68
N GLU A 221 8.44 -16.57 -3.64
CA GLU A 221 9.14 -17.81 -4.02
C GLU A 221 10.33 -18.12 -3.10
N THR A 222 11.11 -17.12 -2.73
CA THR A 222 12.41 -17.33 -2.07
C THR A 222 12.47 -16.88 -0.61
N GLY A 223 11.39 -16.26 -0.10
CA GLY A 223 11.29 -15.75 1.26
C GLY A 223 11.66 -14.27 1.37
N ALA A 224 11.11 -13.63 2.40
CA ALA A 224 11.34 -12.23 2.69
C ALA A 224 12.83 -11.92 2.82
N MET A 225 13.28 -10.86 2.17
CA MET A 225 14.66 -10.36 2.22
C MET A 225 15.72 -11.41 1.85
N SER A 226 15.37 -12.40 1.05
CA SER A 226 16.30 -13.45 0.55
C SER A 226 17.44 -12.82 -0.27
N VAL A 227 18.48 -13.61 -0.57
CA VAL A 227 19.56 -13.15 -1.47
C VAL A 227 18.99 -12.78 -2.86
N TYR A 228 17.99 -13.51 -3.33
CA TYR A 228 17.38 -13.29 -4.64
C TYR A 228 16.50 -12.03 -4.65
N SER A 229 15.62 -11.85 -3.67
CA SER A 229 14.81 -10.64 -3.57
C SER A 229 15.64 -9.36 -3.38
N ARG A 230 16.79 -9.46 -2.67
CA ARG A 230 17.75 -8.35 -2.60
C ARG A 230 18.34 -8.00 -3.96
N LYS A 231 18.56 -9.00 -4.83
CA LYS A 231 19.05 -8.76 -6.20
C LYS A 231 18.00 -8.08 -7.07
N VAL A 232 16.74 -8.46 -6.95
CA VAL A 232 15.65 -7.75 -7.62
C VAL A 232 15.64 -6.29 -7.20
N LEU A 233 15.63 -6.00 -5.88
CA LEU A 233 15.63 -4.61 -5.39
C LEU A 233 16.88 -3.81 -5.82
N GLU A 234 18.06 -4.43 -5.86
CA GLU A 234 19.29 -3.79 -6.38
C GLU A 234 19.17 -3.43 -7.86
N ASN A 235 18.53 -4.30 -8.67
CA ASN A 235 18.25 -4.05 -10.07
C ASN A 235 17.24 -2.91 -10.25
N ASP A 236 16.14 -2.93 -9.49
CA ASP A 236 15.14 -1.87 -9.51
C ASP A 236 15.73 -0.52 -9.14
N ASP A 237 16.59 -0.47 -8.11
CA ASP A 237 17.29 0.77 -7.72
C ASP A 237 18.12 1.38 -8.86
N GLU A 238 18.83 0.53 -9.62
CA GLU A 238 19.61 0.96 -10.79
C GLU A 238 18.68 1.49 -11.91
N LEU A 239 17.64 0.74 -12.24
CA LEU A 239 16.69 1.10 -13.28
C LEU A 239 15.88 2.35 -12.93
N ILE A 240 15.45 2.50 -11.68
CA ILE A 240 14.81 3.73 -11.15
C ILE A 240 15.80 4.89 -11.31
N GLY A 241 17.05 4.71 -10.90
CA GLY A 241 18.07 5.74 -11.05
C GLY A 241 18.22 6.21 -12.50
N ALA A 242 18.24 5.29 -13.46
CA ALA A 242 18.31 5.59 -14.88
C ALA A 242 17.06 6.33 -15.39
N ALA A 243 15.85 5.92 -14.95
CA ALA A 243 14.61 6.59 -15.31
C ALA A 243 14.54 8.02 -14.79
N LEU A 244 14.96 8.23 -13.53
CA LEU A 244 14.94 9.55 -12.88
C LEU A 244 15.92 10.56 -13.48
N LEU A 245 16.91 10.15 -14.29
CA LEU A 245 17.73 11.07 -15.08
C LEU A 245 16.93 11.89 -16.10
N LYS A 246 15.73 11.48 -16.42
CA LYS A 246 14.83 12.16 -17.37
C LYS A 246 13.74 13.00 -16.70
N LEU A 247 13.81 13.19 -15.37
CA LEU A 247 12.81 13.99 -14.64
C LEU A 247 12.70 15.41 -15.19
N PRO A 248 11.51 15.88 -15.54
CA PRO A 248 11.26 17.30 -15.81
C PRO A 248 11.59 18.15 -14.58
N ALA A 249 11.99 19.39 -14.80
CA ALA A 249 12.19 20.34 -13.71
C ALA A 249 10.91 20.50 -12.86
N GLY A 250 11.05 20.68 -11.55
CA GLY A 250 9.92 20.84 -10.65
C GLY A 250 9.25 19.53 -10.22
N THR A 251 9.74 18.36 -10.66
CA THR A 251 9.13 17.07 -10.33
C THR A 251 9.51 16.63 -8.91
N VAL A 252 8.50 16.25 -8.13
CA VAL A 252 8.62 15.54 -6.86
C VAL A 252 8.50 14.05 -7.13
N VAL A 253 9.34 13.25 -6.50
CA VAL A 253 9.33 11.77 -6.60
C VAL A 253 8.88 11.20 -5.27
N ALA A 254 7.90 10.32 -5.30
CA ALA A 254 7.51 9.46 -4.20
C ALA A 254 7.87 8.00 -4.53
N ILE A 255 8.57 7.33 -3.62
CA ILE A 255 8.67 5.88 -3.60
C ILE A 255 7.74 5.41 -2.50
N VAL A 256 6.84 4.51 -2.82
CA VAL A 256 5.88 3.93 -1.88
C VAL A 256 5.94 2.41 -1.93
N SER A 257 5.42 1.78 -0.90
CA SER A 257 5.12 0.36 -0.92
C SER A 257 3.78 0.12 -0.24
N ASP A 258 3.14 -0.92 -0.62
CA ASP A 258 1.80 -1.31 -0.19
C ASP A 258 1.79 -2.13 1.09
N HIS A 259 2.82 -2.97 1.30
CA HIS A 259 3.01 -3.80 2.50
C HIS A 259 4.47 -4.22 2.68
N GLY A 260 4.77 -4.76 3.86
CA GLY A 260 5.98 -5.51 4.13
C GLY A 260 5.79 -7.01 3.88
N PHE A 261 6.78 -7.82 4.27
CA PHE A 261 6.85 -9.25 3.96
C PHE A 261 7.41 -10.05 5.14
N ASP A 262 6.94 -11.28 5.34
CA ASP A 262 7.58 -12.23 6.26
C ASP A 262 7.88 -13.58 5.57
N SER A 263 8.66 -14.42 6.20
CA SER A 263 8.96 -15.75 5.70
C SER A 263 8.23 -16.81 6.51
N LEU A 264 7.61 -17.78 5.84
CA LEU A 264 6.98 -18.93 6.48
C LEU A 264 8.07 -19.93 6.94
N ASN A 265 8.76 -19.58 8.03
CA ASN A 265 9.74 -20.46 8.66
C ASN A 265 9.06 -21.56 9.50
N TYR A 266 7.96 -21.20 10.16
CA TYR A 266 7.16 -22.09 10.98
C TYR A 266 5.67 -21.87 10.74
N VAL A 267 4.92 -22.94 10.60
CA VAL A 267 3.45 -22.94 10.60
C VAL A 267 2.99 -23.02 12.05
N LEU A 268 2.21 -22.03 12.49
CA LEU A 268 1.62 -21.96 13.84
C LEU A 268 0.14 -22.35 13.76
N ARG A 269 -0.28 -23.36 14.54
CA ARG A 269 -1.67 -23.86 14.59
C ARG A 269 -2.28 -23.59 15.97
N PRO A 270 -2.82 -22.40 16.21
CA PRO A 270 -3.32 -22.02 17.53
C PRO A 270 -4.50 -22.90 18.00
N ARG A 271 -5.32 -23.43 17.08
CA ARG A 271 -6.38 -24.37 17.41
C ARG A 271 -5.83 -25.70 17.94
N VAL A 272 -4.70 -26.16 17.38
CA VAL A 272 -4.01 -27.38 17.86
C VAL A 272 -3.39 -27.16 19.23
N MET A 273 -2.89 -25.93 19.54
CA MET A 273 -2.37 -25.61 20.88
C MET A 273 -3.43 -25.78 21.97
N LEU A 274 -4.72 -25.59 21.65
CA LEU A 274 -5.84 -25.74 22.59
C LEU A 274 -6.58 -27.07 22.45
N LYS A 275 -6.02 -28.03 21.70
CA LYS A 275 -6.62 -29.36 21.56
C LYS A 275 -6.79 -30.05 22.93
N GLY A 276 -7.94 -30.69 23.16
CA GLY A 276 -8.26 -31.35 24.43
C GLY A 276 -8.79 -30.42 25.53
N THR A 277 -8.80 -29.10 25.32
CA THR A 277 -9.37 -28.15 26.33
C THR A 277 -10.86 -27.87 26.12
N GLY A 278 -11.45 -28.29 24.99
CA GLY A 278 -12.80 -27.93 24.55
C GLY A 278 -12.95 -26.48 24.05
N LEU A 279 -11.84 -25.77 23.83
CA LEU A 279 -11.83 -24.34 23.45
C LEU A 279 -11.23 -24.08 22.05
N ALA A 280 -10.74 -25.11 21.37
CA ALA A 280 -10.09 -24.99 20.06
C ALA A 280 -10.97 -24.32 19.00
N ASP A 281 -12.29 -24.61 19.00
CA ASP A 281 -13.25 -24.06 18.02
C ASP A 281 -13.62 -22.58 18.28
N MET A 282 -13.15 -22.03 19.40
CA MET A 282 -13.31 -20.59 19.72
C MET A 282 -12.09 -19.75 19.32
N VAL A 283 -11.13 -20.36 18.62
CA VAL A 283 -9.90 -19.68 18.14
C VAL A 283 -9.95 -19.60 16.62
N PHE A 284 -9.63 -18.44 16.10
CA PHE A 284 -9.69 -18.10 14.69
C PHE A 284 -8.38 -17.45 14.25
N VAL A 285 -8.08 -17.51 12.96
CA VAL A 285 -6.98 -16.75 12.34
C VAL A 285 -7.57 -15.87 11.25
N ARG A 286 -7.38 -14.55 11.38
CA ARG A 286 -7.81 -13.57 10.37
C ARG A 286 -6.79 -12.42 10.33
N HIS A 287 -6.48 -11.92 9.14
CA HIS A 287 -5.56 -10.80 8.93
C HIS A 287 -4.21 -11.01 9.65
N GLY A 288 -3.70 -12.24 9.65
CA GLY A 288 -2.46 -12.60 10.36
C GLY A 288 -2.56 -12.67 11.88
N LEU A 289 -3.70 -12.31 12.48
CA LEU A 289 -3.92 -12.42 13.93
C LEU A 289 -4.54 -13.75 14.35
N ILE A 290 -4.17 -14.17 15.56
CA ILE A 290 -4.84 -15.23 16.31
C ILE A 290 -5.86 -14.58 17.23
N GLY A 291 -7.14 -14.82 16.98
CA GLY A 291 -8.23 -14.23 17.75
C GLY A 291 -9.11 -15.25 18.47
N THR A 292 -9.86 -14.79 19.45
CA THR A 292 -10.83 -15.65 20.15
C THR A 292 -12.05 -14.89 20.65
N THR A 293 -13.19 -15.57 20.67
CA THR A 293 -14.45 -15.09 21.25
C THR A 293 -14.60 -15.54 22.73
N SER A 294 -13.63 -16.29 23.28
CA SER A 294 -13.69 -16.88 24.62
C SER A 294 -12.62 -16.32 25.54
N MET A 295 -13.03 -15.72 26.66
CA MET A 295 -12.10 -15.27 27.72
C MET A 295 -11.26 -16.42 28.31
N LYS A 296 -11.80 -17.66 28.35
CA LYS A 296 -11.07 -18.84 28.80
C LYS A 296 -9.97 -19.23 27.81
N ALA A 297 -10.27 -19.22 26.51
CA ALA A 297 -9.27 -19.46 25.46
C ALA A 297 -8.21 -18.35 25.46
N ALA A 298 -8.60 -17.07 25.59
CA ALA A 298 -7.68 -15.95 25.73
C ALA A 298 -6.70 -16.15 26.90
N ALA A 299 -7.18 -16.58 28.05
CA ALA A 299 -6.33 -16.84 29.22
C ALA A 299 -5.30 -17.96 28.98
N LEU A 300 -5.62 -18.96 28.16
CA LEU A 300 -4.66 -20.00 27.77
C LEU A 300 -3.63 -19.47 26.75
N LEU A 301 -4.07 -18.74 25.72
CA LEU A 301 -3.17 -18.16 24.72
C LEU A 301 -2.20 -17.14 25.34
N ARG A 302 -2.64 -16.33 26.33
CA ARG A 302 -1.78 -15.38 27.08
C ARG A 302 -0.58 -16.05 27.74
N LYS A 303 -0.72 -17.30 28.20
CA LYS A 303 0.40 -18.05 28.78
C LYS A 303 1.52 -18.34 27.80
N SER A 304 1.22 -18.26 26.50
CA SER A 304 2.19 -18.48 25.43
C SER A 304 2.83 -17.18 24.94
N VAL A 305 2.30 -16.01 25.31
CA VAL A 305 2.84 -14.71 24.87
C VAL A 305 4.28 -14.53 25.36
N GLY A 306 5.21 -14.27 24.43
CA GLY A 306 6.63 -14.05 24.74
C GLY A 306 7.38 -15.29 25.22
N VAL A 307 6.73 -16.45 25.28
CA VAL A 307 7.40 -17.70 25.66
C VAL A 307 8.25 -18.18 24.45
N LYS A 308 9.50 -18.54 24.74
CA LYS A 308 10.44 -19.00 23.71
C LYS A 308 9.84 -20.15 22.90
N ARG A 309 9.82 -20.01 21.58
CA ARG A 309 9.29 -20.99 20.62
C ARG A 309 7.77 -21.22 20.70
N SER A 310 7.00 -20.37 21.34
CA SER A 310 5.53 -20.46 21.29
C SER A 310 4.96 -19.96 19.97
N GLY A 311 5.71 -19.10 19.27
CA GLY A 311 5.25 -18.43 18.05
C GLY A 311 4.30 -17.24 18.29
N ILE A 312 3.98 -16.89 19.55
CA ILE A 312 3.10 -15.76 19.90
C ILE A 312 3.95 -14.66 20.55
N SER A 313 4.03 -13.49 19.91
CA SER A 313 4.88 -12.37 20.36
C SER A 313 4.19 -11.50 21.41
N ARG A 314 2.95 -11.10 21.14
CA ARG A 314 2.22 -10.12 21.96
C ARG A 314 0.70 -10.32 21.90
N GLU A 315 0.00 -9.74 22.85
CA GLU A 315 -1.44 -9.49 22.75
C GLU A 315 -1.65 -8.12 22.10
N VAL A 316 -2.52 -8.06 21.08
CA VAL A 316 -2.88 -6.81 20.40
C VAL A 316 -4.06 -6.18 21.13
N PRO A 317 -4.03 -4.87 21.44
CA PRO A 317 -5.14 -4.20 22.10
C PRO A 317 -6.45 -4.40 21.32
N ILE A 318 -7.47 -4.98 21.97
CA ILE A 318 -8.71 -5.33 21.28
C ILE A 318 -9.43 -4.10 20.71
N ALA A 319 -9.25 -2.92 21.29
CA ALA A 319 -9.76 -1.67 20.75
C ALA A 319 -9.10 -1.29 19.42
N GLU A 320 -7.80 -1.59 19.25
CA GLU A 320 -7.09 -1.42 17.98
C GLU A 320 -7.67 -2.37 16.93
N VAL A 321 -7.86 -3.66 17.28
CA VAL A 321 -8.43 -4.68 16.40
C VAL A 321 -9.82 -4.25 15.90
N HIS A 322 -10.71 -3.86 16.82
CA HIS A 322 -12.08 -3.44 16.45
C HIS A 322 -12.13 -2.15 15.62
N ARG A 323 -11.12 -1.28 15.76
CA ARG A 323 -11.00 -0.05 14.99
C ARG A 323 -10.51 -0.31 13.56
N LEU A 324 -9.50 -1.19 13.40
CA LEU A 324 -8.87 -1.49 12.10
C LEU A 324 -9.63 -2.56 11.31
N ALA A 325 -10.23 -3.53 11.99
CA ALA A 325 -10.97 -4.65 11.42
C ALA A 325 -12.35 -4.76 12.11
N PRO A 326 -13.35 -3.95 11.68
CA PRO A 326 -14.70 -3.97 12.28
C PRO A 326 -15.44 -5.31 12.18
N ASP A 327 -15.08 -6.16 11.25
CA ASP A 327 -15.56 -7.54 11.09
C ASP A 327 -15.16 -8.45 12.26
N LEU A 328 -14.11 -8.08 13.00
CA LEU A 328 -13.62 -8.82 14.17
C LEU A 328 -14.22 -8.34 15.50
N ARG A 329 -15.30 -7.55 15.50
CA ARG A 329 -15.92 -7.02 16.72
C ARG A 329 -16.40 -8.08 17.73
N GLY A 330 -16.61 -9.31 17.27
CA GLY A 330 -16.95 -10.44 18.15
C GLY A 330 -15.78 -11.01 18.95
N TRP A 331 -14.55 -10.64 18.63
CA TRP A 331 -13.38 -11.12 19.37
C TRP A 331 -13.23 -10.39 20.71
N VAL A 332 -12.79 -11.13 21.73
CA VAL A 332 -12.52 -10.62 23.08
C VAL A 332 -11.03 -10.48 23.37
N ALA A 333 -10.18 -11.14 22.56
CA ALA A 333 -8.73 -11.00 22.60
C ALA A 333 -8.15 -11.36 21.24
N ALA A 334 -7.00 -10.77 20.93
CA ALA A 334 -6.23 -11.04 19.72
C ALA A 334 -4.73 -11.06 20.03
N PHE A 335 -3.99 -11.89 19.31
CA PHE A 335 -2.56 -12.11 19.53
C PHE A 335 -1.85 -12.06 18.18
N ASP A 336 -0.70 -11.43 18.19
CA ASP A 336 0.21 -11.37 17.05
C ASP A 336 1.26 -12.47 17.14
N SER A 337 1.69 -12.97 16.00
CA SER A 337 2.74 -13.99 15.92
C SER A 337 4.13 -13.37 16.01
N THR A 338 5.11 -14.19 16.32
CA THR A 338 6.52 -13.84 16.17
C THR A 338 6.88 -13.91 14.69
N SER A 339 7.67 -12.96 14.19
CA SER A 339 8.15 -12.99 12.79
C SER A 339 8.75 -14.36 12.44
N GLY A 340 8.40 -14.87 11.26
CA GLY A 340 8.70 -16.23 10.83
C GLY A 340 7.71 -17.31 11.29
N TYR A 341 6.74 -16.99 12.15
CA TYR A 341 5.67 -17.90 12.58
C TYR A 341 4.35 -17.44 11.98
N ILE A 342 3.87 -18.15 10.96
CA ILE A 342 2.63 -17.79 10.28
C ILE A 342 1.47 -18.62 10.84
N PRO A 343 0.47 -17.97 11.45
CA PRO A 343 -0.68 -18.64 12.02
C PRO A 343 -1.64 -19.14 10.92
N THR A 344 -2.21 -20.34 11.14
CA THR A 344 -3.18 -20.95 10.23
C THR A 344 -4.41 -21.46 11.00
N GLU A 345 -5.53 -21.65 10.29
CA GLU A 345 -6.75 -22.25 10.87
C GLU A 345 -6.75 -23.78 10.92
N GLU A 346 -5.64 -24.41 10.52
CA GLU A 346 -5.53 -25.87 10.54
C GLU A 346 -5.77 -26.45 11.92
N VAL A 347 -6.50 -27.57 11.97
CA VAL A 347 -6.89 -28.27 13.21
C VAL A 347 -6.15 -29.57 13.44
N ASN A 348 -5.35 -29.99 12.46
CA ASN A 348 -4.61 -31.25 12.47
C ASN A 348 -3.10 -31.03 12.53
N GLY A 349 -2.37 -32.08 12.90
CA GLY A 349 -0.92 -32.05 12.99
C GLY A 349 -0.41 -31.60 14.37
N VAL A 350 0.81 -31.07 14.43
CA VAL A 350 1.44 -30.52 15.63
C VAL A 350 1.21 -29.01 15.70
N ALA A 351 1.22 -28.46 16.90
CA ALA A 351 0.95 -27.04 17.13
C ALA A 351 1.90 -26.11 16.35
N ILE A 352 3.15 -26.52 16.22
CA ILE A 352 4.18 -25.79 15.46
C ILE A 352 4.95 -26.81 14.62
N SER A 353 5.07 -26.56 13.33
CA SER A 353 5.89 -27.36 12.41
C SER A 353 6.78 -26.45 11.57
N ALA A 354 7.81 -27.02 10.94
CA ALA A 354 8.59 -26.28 9.94
C ALA A 354 7.70 -25.83 8.79
N GLY A 355 7.93 -24.64 8.28
CA GLY A 355 7.34 -24.09 7.06
C GLY A 355 8.22 -24.37 5.85
N ASN A 356 7.81 -23.85 4.69
CA ASN A 356 8.52 -24.00 3.42
C ASN A 356 9.52 -22.85 3.12
N ARG A 357 9.59 -21.85 4.01
CA ARG A 357 10.41 -20.63 3.92
C ARG A 357 10.03 -19.68 2.79
N LYS A 358 8.95 -19.91 2.06
CA LYS A 358 8.40 -18.95 1.11
C LYS A 358 7.93 -17.68 1.82
N GLY A 359 7.88 -16.58 1.09
CA GLY A 359 7.40 -15.31 1.64
C GLY A 359 5.89 -15.25 1.72
N VAL A 360 5.42 -14.44 2.65
CA VAL A 360 4.00 -14.15 2.87
C VAL A 360 3.81 -12.69 3.30
N HIS A 361 2.71 -12.09 2.88
CA HIS A 361 2.21 -10.81 3.37
C HIS A 361 0.77 -10.97 3.90
N GLY A 362 0.02 -9.90 4.13
CA GLY A 362 -1.34 -9.98 4.68
C GLY A 362 -1.37 -10.12 6.20
N LEU A 363 -0.26 -9.88 6.89
CA LEU A 363 -0.15 -9.90 8.34
C LEU A 363 -0.76 -8.63 8.95
N TRP A 364 -0.91 -8.60 10.27
CA TRP A 364 -1.47 -7.43 10.94
C TRP A 364 -0.62 -6.17 10.68
N PRO A 365 -1.23 -4.98 10.44
CA PRO A 365 -0.47 -3.79 10.02
C PRO A 365 0.64 -3.35 10.98
N THR A 366 0.50 -3.66 12.29
CA THR A 366 1.51 -3.37 13.30
C THR A 366 2.43 -4.56 13.64
N HIS A 367 2.37 -5.64 12.85
CA HIS A 367 3.37 -6.71 12.91
C HIS A 367 4.73 -6.19 12.46
N ASP A 368 5.83 -6.67 13.05
CA ASP A 368 7.18 -6.13 12.81
C ASP A 368 7.62 -6.18 11.34
N SER A 369 7.15 -7.20 10.61
CA SER A 369 7.46 -7.41 9.19
C SER A 369 6.40 -6.84 8.22
N SER A 370 5.39 -6.13 8.71
CA SER A 370 4.33 -5.55 7.87
C SER A 370 4.58 -4.09 7.47
N ARG A 371 5.65 -3.45 7.99
CA ARG A 371 5.96 -2.06 7.66
C ARG A 371 6.40 -1.93 6.22
N ALA A 372 5.70 -1.07 5.50
CA ALA A 372 6.06 -0.63 4.17
C ALA A 372 6.97 0.61 4.21
N VAL A 373 7.34 1.14 3.05
CA VAL A 373 8.23 2.29 2.89
C VAL A 373 7.49 3.46 2.25
N PHE A 374 7.78 4.67 2.73
CA PHE A 374 7.46 5.92 2.08
C PHE A 374 8.70 6.79 1.97
N ILE A 375 9.03 7.24 0.75
CA ILE A 375 10.06 8.24 0.49
C ILE A 375 9.45 9.34 -0.36
N LEU A 376 9.71 10.61 -0.01
CA LEU A 376 9.32 11.76 -0.80
C LEU A 376 10.53 12.66 -0.99
N SER A 377 10.91 12.97 -2.23
CA SER A 377 12.09 13.77 -2.55
C SER A 377 11.86 14.67 -3.74
N GLY A 378 12.42 15.85 -3.73
CA GLY A 378 12.31 16.81 -4.83
C GLY A 378 12.20 18.27 -4.35
N PRO A 379 11.91 19.19 -5.29
CA PRO A 379 11.79 20.62 -4.95
C PRO A 379 10.69 20.86 -3.90
N GLY A 380 11.00 21.66 -2.88
CA GLY A 380 10.09 21.98 -1.77
C GLY A 380 10.02 20.92 -0.66
N VAL A 381 10.58 19.73 -0.86
CA VAL A 381 10.64 18.68 0.17
C VAL A 381 11.78 18.95 1.14
N ARG A 382 11.49 18.97 2.44
CA ARG A 382 12.53 19.04 3.49
C ARG A 382 12.89 17.68 4.01
N ARG A 383 14.15 17.52 4.36
CA ARG A 383 14.65 16.28 4.94
C ARG A 383 13.98 16.00 6.30
N ALA A 384 13.38 14.81 6.42
CA ALA A 384 12.85 14.29 7.67
C ALA A 384 12.89 12.76 7.69
N VAL A 385 13.09 12.18 8.87
CA VAL A 385 12.89 10.75 9.12
C VAL A 385 11.72 10.62 10.06
N LEU A 386 10.66 9.98 9.58
CA LEU A 386 9.43 9.78 10.32
C LEU A 386 9.28 8.28 10.63
N ARG A 387 8.49 7.96 11.64
CA ARG A 387 8.18 6.58 11.99
C ARG A 387 6.68 6.39 12.09
N ASP A 388 6.24 5.22 11.67
CA ASP A 388 4.85 4.79 11.81
C ASP A 388 3.83 5.81 11.26
N ILE A 389 4.10 6.39 10.06
CA ILE A 389 3.06 7.12 9.34
C ILE A 389 1.98 6.14 8.89
N SER A 390 0.76 6.62 8.72
CA SER A 390 -0.31 5.81 8.14
C SER A 390 -0.24 5.82 6.61
N ILE A 391 -0.51 4.72 5.95
CA ILE A 391 -0.71 4.67 4.50
C ILE A 391 -1.81 5.64 4.05
N LEU A 392 -2.75 6.00 4.94
CA LEU A 392 -3.76 7.04 4.70
C LEU A 392 -3.17 8.45 4.56
N ASP A 393 -1.93 8.69 5.00
CA ASP A 393 -1.26 10.00 4.91
C ASP A 393 -0.69 10.26 3.49
N GLU A 394 -0.62 9.24 2.64
CA GLU A 394 -0.04 9.33 1.30
C GLU A 394 -0.92 10.11 0.33
N ALA A 395 -2.18 9.72 0.14
CA ALA A 395 -3.09 10.42 -0.76
C ALA A 395 -3.25 11.93 -0.46
N PRO A 396 -3.47 12.39 0.79
CA PRO A 396 -3.50 13.81 1.09
C PRO A 396 -2.18 14.51 0.82
N THR A 397 -1.05 13.81 0.96
CA THR A 397 0.28 14.33 0.60
C THR A 397 0.38 14.58 -0.90
N PHE A 398 -0.01 13.61 -1.71
CA PHE A 398 -0.02 13.70 -3.17
C PHE A 398 -1.01 14.75 -3.68
N ALA A 399 -2.19 14.82 -3.07
CA ALA A 399 -3.19 15.82 -3.39
C ALA A 399 -2.69 17.25 -3.14
N ASP A 400 -1.99 17.49 -2.03
CA ASP A 400 -1.39 18.79 -1.73
C ASP A 400 -0.28 19.16 -2.72
N ILE A 401 0.59 18.22 -3.11
CA ILE A 401 1.66 18.45 -4.11
C ILE A 401 1.06 18.87 -5.44
N LEU A 402 0.01 18.20 -5.90
CA LEU A 402 -0.67 18.49 -7.17
C LEU A 402 -1.69 19.63 -7.06
N GLY A 403 -2.00 20.08 -5.85
CA GLY A 403 -3.06 21.08 -5.59
C GLY A 403 -4.45 20.59 -6.02
N VAL A 404 -4.75 19.30 -5.87
CA VAL A 404 -6.06 18.70 -6.15
C VAL A 404 -6.81 18.39 -4.88
N ASN A 405 -8.12 18.12 -5.00
CA ASN A 405 -8.99 17.86 -3.85
C ASN A 405 -9.58 16.45 -3.93
N LEU A 406 -9.29 15.62 -2.93
CA LEU A 406 -9.85 14.28 -2.76
C LEU A 406 -11.01 14.24 -1.73
N GLY A 407 -11.52 15.41 -1.33
CA GLY A 407 -12.55 15.52 -0.30
C GLY A 407 -11.98 15.43 1.12
N LYS A 408 -12.82 15.02 2.07
CA LYS A 408 -12.42 14.94 3.49
C LYS A 408 -11.72 13.61 3.76
N LEU A 409 -10.41 13.64 3.91
CA LEU A 409 -9.57 12.49 4.24
C LEU A 409 -9.28 12.42 5.75
N ARG A 410 -8.95 11.22 6.24
CA ARG A 410 -8.52 11.00 7.63
C ARG A 410 -7.02 11.18 7.81
N GLY A 411 -6.24 10.89 6.77
CA GLY A 411 -4.80 11.03 6.75
C GLY A 411 -4.35 12.49 6.80
N VAL A 412 -3.11 12.69 7.16
CA VAL A 412 -2.48 14.01 7.31
C VAL A 412 -1.38 14.17 6.26
N SER A 413 -1.47 15.24 5.48
CA SER A 413 -0.45 15.53 4.48
C SER A 413 0.94 15.72 5.08
N LEU A 414 1.88 14.94 4.59
CA LEU A 414 3.30 15.04 4.94
C LEU A 414 3.97 16.20 4.20
N TRP A 415 3.43 16.63 3.06
CA TRP A 415 3.89 17.79 2.31
C TRP A 415 3.87 19.05 3.15
N LYS A 416 2.78 19.31 3.87
CA LYS A 416 2.66 20.44 4.77
C LYS A 416 3.60 20.36 5.96
N ARG A 417 3.84 19.15 6.49
CA ARG A 417 4.81 18.94 7.57
C ARG A 417 6.26 19.13 7.11
N ALA A 418 6.55 18.77 5.87
CA ALA A 418 7.88 18.92 5.27
C ALA A 418 8.14 20.34 4.71
N ALA A 419 7.08 21.12 4.43
CA ALA A 419 7.17 22.45 3.83
C ALA A 419 7.08 23.62 4.85
N LEU A 420 6.96 23.35 6.16
CA LEU A 420 6.91 24.41 7.17
C LEU A 420 8.28 25.11 7.32
N PRO A 421 8.30 26.45 7.53
CA PRO A 421 9.47 27.30 7.52
C PRO A 421 10.49 27.02 8.63
#